data_caf8d05954d9dfeab25b4c33757c6f87
#
_entry.id   caf8d05954d9dfeab25b4c33757c6f87
#
_cell.length_a   1.000
_cell.length_b   1.000
_cell.length_c   1.000
_cell.angle_alpha   90.00
_cell.angle_beta   90.00
_cell.angle_gamma   90.00
#
_symmetry.space_group_name_H-M   'P 1'
#
loop_
_entity.id
_entity.type
_entity.pdbx_description
1 polymer ?
#
loop_
_entity_poly.entity_id
_entity_poly.type
_entity_poly.pdbx_seq_one_letter_code
_entity_poly.pdbx_strand_id
1 'polypeptide(L)'
;MAGQMQAIKRRIKSIESTKKITRAMELVASSKLSKTRNQLNDMKPYYTQVKNTCAQILSSAGNDIDSPYLVLNDKGEDVYIVITSTLGLCGGYNSNIFNQFEA
;
A
#
# COMPACT_ATOMS: atom_id res chain seq x y z
N MET A 1 51.09 7.21 0.81
CA MET A 1 50.35 6.57 1.94
C MET A 1 49.42 7.54 2.66
N ALA A 2 49.78 8.78 2.93
CA ALA A 2 48.86 9.75 3.61
C ALA A 2 47.59 10.08 2.82
N GLY A 3 47.63 10.18 1.50
CA GLY A 3 46.46 10.45 0.66
C GLY A 3 45.42 9.31 0.66
N GLN A 4 45.87 8.07 0.72
CA GLN A 4 44.98 6.89 0.78
C GLN A 4 44.23 6.82 2.12
N MET A 5 44.92 7.13 3.22
CA MET A 5 44.30 7.19 4.56
C MET A 5 43.25 8.28 4.65
N GLN A 6 43.48 9.45 4.06
CA GLN A 6 42.49 10.52 4.00
C GLN A 6 41.27 10.16 3.14
N ALA A 7 41.46 9.47 2.02
CA ALA A 7 40.37 8.99 1.18
C ALA A 7 39.49 8.00 1.92
N ILE A 8 40.08 7.06 2.68
CA ILE A 8 39.36 6.09 3.50
C ILE A 8 38.55 6.82 4.60
N LYS A 9 39.17 7.77 5.30
CA LYS A 9 38.46 8.55 6.34
C LYS A 9 37.26 9.32 5.79
N ARG A 10 37.40 9.92 4.59
CA ARG A 10 36.25 10.59 3.93
C ARG A 10 35.14 9.60 3.58
N ARG A 11 35.47 8.43 3.08
CA ARG A 11 34.50 7.37 2.79
C ARG A 11 33.76 6.91 4.04
N ILE A 12 34.47 6.67 5.13
CA ILE A 12 33.86 6.29 6.42
C ILE A 12 32.87 7.37 6.85
N LYS A 13 33.26 8.64 6.84
CA LYS A 13 32.39 9.77 7.22
C LYS A 13 31.14 9.86 6.32
N SER A 14 31.30 9.63 5.02
CA SER A 14 30.18 9.62 4.08
C SER A 14 29.20 8.47 4.38
N ILE A 15 29.71 7.28 4.65
CA ILE A 15 28.89 6.11 5.00
C ILE A 15 28.15 6.33 6.33
N GLU A 16 28.81 6.90 7.34
CA GLU A 16 28.18 7.25 8.61
C GLU A 16 27.06 8.26 8.44
N SER A 17 27.26 9.28 7.58
CA SER A 17 26.22 10.25 7.25
C SER A 17 25.03 9.58 6.57
N THR A 18 25.28 8.75 5.56
CA THR A 18 24.23 7.99 4.87
C THR A 18 23.47 7.07 5.83
N LYS A 19 24.18 6.37 6.73
CA LYS A 19 23.58 5.53 7.76
C LYS A 19 22.62 6.32 8.66
N LYS A 20 22.99 7.53 9.08
CA LYS A 20 22.13 8.39 9.91
C LYS A 20 20.87 8.81 9.18
N ILE A 21 21.00 9.19 7.89
CA ILE A 21 19.86 9.56 7.05
C ILE A 21 18.91 8.37 6.88
N THR A 22 19.44 7.20 6.52
CA THR A 22 18.63 5.98 6.35
C THR A 22 17.91 5.60 7.63
N ARG A 23 18.57 5.73 8.79
CA ARG A 23 17.93 5.48 10.09
C ARG A 23 16.79 6.46 10.38
N ALA A 24 16.97 7.74 10.06
CA ALA A 24 15.91 8.72 10.20
C ALA A 24 14.71 8.41 9.28
N MET A 25 14.99 8.00 8.04
CA MET A 25 13.93 7.59 7.09
C MET A 25 13.18 6.35 7.58
N GLU A 26 13.88 5.37 8.16
CA GLU A 26 13.26 4.18 8.77
C GLU A 26 12.29 4.56 9.89
N LEU A 27 12.70 5.47 10.78
CA LEU A 27 11.83 5.94 11.88
C LEU A 27 10.58 6.65 11.36
N VAL A 28 10.72 7.51 10.36
CA VAL A 28 9.59 8.22 9.74
C VAL A 28 8.65 7.23 9.05
N ALA A 29 9.18 6.29 8.29
CA ALA A 29 8.39 5.27 7.60
C ALA A 29 7.64 4.38 8.60
N SER A 30 8.30 3.93 9.66
CA SER A 30 7.71 3.12 10.73
C SER A 30 6.57 3.86 11.44
N SER A 31 6.76 5.15 11.74
CA SER A 31 5.72 5.99 12.36
C SER A 31 4.50 6.15 11.43
N LYS A 32 4.72 6.42 10.13
CA LYS A 32 3.64 6.51 9.14
C LYS A 32 2.88 5.19 9.01
N LEU A 33 3.61 4.06 8.96
CA LEU A 33 3.01 2.73 8.88
C LEU A 33 2.12 2.46 10.10
N SER A 34 2.60 2.75 11.30
CA SER A 34 1.83 2.59 12.54
C SER A 34 0.54 3.41 12.52
N LYS A 35 0.64 4.69 12.12
CA LYS A 35 -0.54 5.57 12.00
C LYS A 35 -1.57 5.02 11.00
N THR A 36 -1.11 4.61 9.81
CA THR A 36 -2.00 4.07 8.77
C THR A 36 -2.65 2.75 9.20
N ARG A 37 -1.89 1.89 9.90
CA ARG A 37 -2.42 0.63 10.44
C ARG A 37 -3.51 0.88 11.48
N ASN A 38 -3.33 1.86 12.36
CA ASN A 38 -4.36 2.22 13.34
C ASN A 38 -5.62 2.74 12.64
N GLN A 39 -5.49 3.64 11.66
CA GLN A 39 -6.62 4.11 10.87
C GLN A 39 -7.37 2.97 10.17
N LEU A 40 -6.65 2.00 9.61
CA LEU A 40 -7.27 0.82 9.00
C LEU A 40 -8.04 -0.02 10.02
N ASN A 41 -7.45 -0.23 11.21
CA ASN A 41 -8.10 -0.98 12.28
C ASN A 41 -9.37 -0.30 12.79
N ASP A 42 -9.37 1.03 12.86
CA ASP A 42 -10.54 1.83 13.27
C ASP A 42 -11.67 1.77 12.22
N MET A 43 -11.31 1.73 10.94
CA MET A 43 -12.28 1.65 9.83
C MET A 43 -12.84 0.24 9.60
N LYS A 44 -12.09 -0.80 9.94
CA LYS A 44 -12.46 -2.19 9.65
C LYS A 44 -13.80 -2.62 10.25
N PRO A 45 -14.16 -2.30 11.51
CA PRO A 45 -15.47 -2.63 12.08
C PRO A 45 -16.62 -1.98 11.30
N TYR A 46 -16.47 -0.70 10.93
CA TYR A 46 -17.46 0.02 10.15
C TYR A 46 -17.70 -0.65 8.79
N TYR A 47 -16.63 -0.93 8.06
CA TYR A 47 -16.72 -1.63 6.76
C TYR A 47 -17.40 -2.99 6.90
N THR A 48 -17.05 -3.77 7.92
CA THR A 48 -17.66 -5.09 8.18
C THR A 48 -19.15 -4.96 8.46
N GLN A 49 -19.54 -3.98 9.27
CA GLN A 49 -20.96 -3.73 9.60
C GLN A 49 -21.75 -3.33 8.34
N VAL A 50 -21.24 -2.40 7.55
CA VAL A 50 -21.88 -1.97 6.30
C VAL A 50 -22.05 -3.16 5.36
N LYS A 51 -20.99 -3.94 5.14
CA LYS A 51 -21.03 -5.14 4.30
C LYS A 51 -22.11 -6.14 4.76
N ASN A 52 -22.16 -6.41 6.06
CA ASN A 52 -23.15 -7.33 6.62
C ASN A 52 -24.58 -6.81 6.47
N THR A 53 -24.78 -5.51 6.70
CA THR A 53 -26.09 -4.87 6.52
C THR A 53 -26.54 -4.92 5.07
N CYS A 54 -25.67 -4.62 4.13
CA CYS A 54 -25.96 -4.76 2.69
C CYS A 54 -26.33 -6.21 2.33
N ALA A 55 -25.56 -7.17 2.82
CA ALA A 55 -25.85 -8.59 2.57
C ALA A 55 -27.23 -9.02 3.14
N GLN A 56 -27.58 -8.54 4.32
CA GLN A 56 -28.90 -8.78 4.91
C GLN A 56 -30.03 -8.17 4.10
N ILE A 57 -29.89 -6.92 3.65
CA ILE A 57 -30.87 -6.26 2.80
C ILE A 57 -31.06 -7.04 1.49
N LEU A 58 -29.97 -7.40 0.82
CA LEU A 58 -30.02 -8.15 -0.43
C LEU A 58 -30.68 -9.53 -0.25
N SER A 59 -30.40 -10.22 0.85
CA SER A 59 -31.01 -11.51 1.14
C SER A 59 -32.50 -11.42 1.49
N SER A 60 -32.92 -10.32 2.09
CA SER A 60 -34.33 -10.12 2.53
C SER A 60 -35.23 -9.58 1.42
N ALA A 61 -34.70 -8.77 0.51
CA ALA A 61 -35.48 -8.12 -0.53
C ALA A 61 -35.66 -8.99 -1.80
N GLY A 62 -34.95 -10.10 -1.92
CA GLY A 62 -35.08 -11.00 -3.07
C GLY A 62 -34.76 -10.28 -4.40
N ASN A 63 -35.62 -10.50 -5.41
CA ASN A 63 -35.50 -9.91 -6.74
C ASN A 63 -36.12 -8.52 -6.90
N ASP A 64 -36.73 -7.98 -5.83
CA ASP A 64 -37.48 -6.71 -5.87
C ASP A 64 -36.59 -5.44 -5.79
N ILE A 65 -35.26 -5.60 -5.76
CA ILE A 65 -34.34 -4.44 -5.69
C ILE A 65 -34.03 -3.96 -7.11
N ASP A 66 -34.64 -2.86 -7.50
CA ASP A 66 -34.25 -2.12 -8.71
C ASP A 66 -33.06 -1.20 -8.42
N SER A 67 -31.86 -1.67 -8.72
CA SER A 67 -30.62 -0.91 -8.53
C SER A 67 -29.66 -1.12 -9.68
N PRO A 68 -29.11 -0.05 -10.26
CA PRO A 68 -28.13 -0.14 -11.33
C PRO A 68 -26.83 -0.87 -10.90
N TYR A 69 -26.58 -0.98 -9.60
CA TYR A 69 -25.40 -1.69 -9.06
C TYR A 69 -25.59 -3.21 -8.95
N LEU A 70 -26.80 -3.71 -9.17
CA LEU A 70 -27.16 -5.14 -9.11
C LEU A 70 -27.42 -5.73 -10.48
N VAL A 71 -27.39 -4.91 -11.52
CA VAL A 71 -27.54 -5.38 -12.89
C VAL A 71 -26.26 -6.06 -13.35
N LEU A 72 -26.37 -7.32 -13.77
CA LEU A 72 -25.23 -8.03 -14.37
C LEU A 72 -24.88 -7.36 -15.71
N ASN A 73 -23.61 -6.97 -15.83
CA ASN A 73 -23.11 -6.36 -17.07
C ASN A 73 -22.46 -7.44 -17.93
N ASP A 74 -23.27 -8.19 -18.67
CA ASP A 74 -22.80 -9.29 -19.52
C ASP A 74 -21.94 -8.84 -20.71
N LYS A 75 -21.86 -7.54 -20.97
CA LYS A 75 -21.12 -6.94 -22.10
C LYS A 75 -20.03 -5.97 -21.65
N GLY A 76 -19.80 -5.85 -20.34
CA GLY A 76 -18.80 -4.97 -19.78
C GLY A 76 -17.41 -5.56 -19.83
N GLU A 77 -16.42 -4.68 -19.92
CA GLU A 77 -15.03 -5.04 -19.73
C GLU A 77 -14.71 -5.04 -18.22
N ASP A 78 -13.82 -5.93 -17.79
CA ASP A 78 -13.35 -5.95 -16.42
C ASP A 78 -12.45 -4.74 -16.13
N VAL A 79 -12.65 -4.10 -14.98
CA VAL A 79 -11.84 -2.96 -14.54
C VAL A 79 -10.92 -3.41 -13.40
N TYR A 80 -9.65 -3.27 -13.62
CA TYR A 80 -8.62 -3.59 -12.63
C TYR A 80 -8.07 -2.32 -11.97
N ILE A 81 -8.11 -2.24 -10.65
CA ILE A 81 -7.54 -1.13 -9.88
C ILE A 81 -6.21 -1.59 -9.29
N VAL A 82 -5.12 -1.07 -9.83
CA VAL A 82 -3.77 -1.40 -9.38
C VAL A 82 -3.22 -0.30 -8.48
N ILE A 83 -2.87 -0.63 -7.24
CA ILE A 83 -2.35 0.31 -6.25
C ILE A 83 -0.84 0.09 -6.11
N THR A 84 -0.06 1.07 -6.54
CA THR A 84 1.40 1.04 -6.54
C THR A 84 1.99 2.10 -5.60
N SER A 85 3.27 1.98 -5.27
CA SER A 85 3.99 3.02 -4.56
C SER A 85 4.34 4.17 -5.50
N THR A 86 4.06 5.41 -5.08
CA THR A 86 4.39 6.63 -5.82
C THR A 86 5.85 7.06 -5.62
N LEU A 87 6.41 6.76 -4.45
CA LEU A 87 7.79 7.10 -4.10
C LEU A 87 8.71 5.91 -4.34
N GLY A 88 9.97 6.20 -4.71
CA GLY A 88 11.03 5.20 -4.77
C GLY A 88 11.35 4.60 -3.40
N LEU A 89 12.37 3.76 -3.33
CA LEU A 89 12.82 3.05 -2.13
C LEU A 89 11.82 1.99 -1.61
N CYS A 90 10.96 1.48 -2.49
CA CYS A 90 9.99 0.42 -2.20
C CYS A 90 10.47 -0.99 -2.57
N GLY A 91 11.76 -1.16 -2.88
CA GLY A 91 12.32 -2.43 -3.35
C GLY A 91 11.63 -2.92 -4.62
N GLY A 92 11.33 -4.21 -4.70
CA GLY A 92 10.62 -4.84 -5.82
C GLY A 92 9.09 -4.73 -5.77
N TYR A 93 8.51 -3.93 -4.88
CA TYR A 93 7.07 -3.88 -4.66
C TYR A 93 6.28 -3.62 -5.95
N ASN A 94 6.61 -2.54 -6.66
CA ASN A 94 5.90 -2.19 -7.90
C ASN A 94 6.08 -3.25 -8.99
N SER A 95 7.32 -3.75 -9.17
CA SER A 95 7.60 -4.81 -10.16
C SER A 95 6.83 -6.09 -9.87
N ASN A 96 6.73 -6.48 -8.61
CA ASN A 96 5.98 -7.68 -8.22
C ASN A 96 4.47 -7.52 -8.48
N ILE A 97 3.91 -6.33 -8.28
CA ILE A 97 2.50 -6.06 -8.61
C ILE A 97 2.27 -6.17 -10.11
N PHE A 98 3.13 -5.57 -10.94
CA PHE A 98 3.00 -5.66 -12.39
C PHE A 98 3.12 -7.09 -12.90
N ASN A 99 4.07 -7.86 -12.38
CA ASN A 99 4.23 -9.27 -12.75
C ASN A 99 3.00 -10.11 -12.38
N GLN A 100 2.32 -9.81 -11.28
CA GLN A 100 1.08 -10.48 -10.90
C GLN A 100 -0.11 -10.06 -11.77
N PHE A 101 -0.08 -8.86 -12.32
CA PHE A 101 -1.13 -8.36 -13.19
C PHE A 101 -1.01 -8.91 -14.62
N GLU A 102 0.22 -9.17 -15.10
CA GLU A 102 0.49 -9.73 -16.44
C GLU A 102 0.33 -11.25 -16.50
N ALA A 103 0.25 -11.95 -15.36
CA ALA A 103 0.10 -13.41 -15.27
C ALA A 103 -1.37 -13.86 -15.27
#